data_74d03f36a9eaafbefe80b720e935233e
#
_entry.id   74d03f36a9eaafbefe80b720e935233e
#
_cell.length_a   1.000
_cell.length_b   1.000
_cell.length_c   1.000
_cell.angle_alpha   90.00
_cell.angle_beta   90.00
_cell.angle_gamma   90.00
#
_symmetry.space_group_name_H-M   'P 1'
#
loop_
_entity.id
_entity.type
_entity.pdbx_description
1 polymer ?
#
loop_
_entity_poly.entity_id
_entity_poly.type
_entity_poly.pdbx_seq_one_letter_code
_entity_poly.pdbx_strand_id
1 'polypeptide(L)'
;MKNFFKSMKTFVRAMPHFLLFEFLYKIMLIALGCPLLALALKLTMAASGITYLSDESLLIYLKNPLTLLFLLLILFAVGFFAFVELSALAVCFSCASKKEPVSVGGMLKTGLKSFAKAFRGLGILRFMRFLLFMPFAEFTLSSGTFIGPIMPVLRRIFQNFDNRIAVIVYLAIQSVVILLIVGRSYCLHYLVLTDKSFGDCSRKSLEKINNKRFRMGLQFLLWTLVILGITAAATFGISFIIVYIIKGFSLPGKAFRSALHVLVYAVKVFAAISAFFSAPAIMCWLTGKFMADLSEDEEITLPDCGKLIKEKKKNAALIAVITAVGIGLNISYFVGVYRGNIRVNARISGTQVTAHRGFSRTAPENTKYAFEAAIDCKADYIELDVQLTKDEQVVVIHDDTLGRTTNGSGRVDRYTYEEMSELSAGGWFAAEYADAKIMLLSEVLELVDKDCMLNIEIKDTGNVDLTVDKTVELVKEYGITKSCYITSFSYKALQRVKAIEPKIKTGLIANLAASVRYSDLTDIDAVSLNHIFVNKSVVETAHQNGKLVFVWTVNRKTDIKHMLTLGVDNIITDRPDLALEIINSKKVGDTALIILEKIFAS
;
A
#
# COMPACT_ATOMS: atom_id res chain seq x y z
N MET A 1 -12.08 -14.53 34.29
CA MET A 1 -13.07 -13.46 34.39
C MET A 1 -12.65 -12.31 35.31
N LYS A 2 -12.23 -12.52 36.59
CA LYS A 2 -11.84 -11.41 37.51
C LYS A 2 -10.78 -10.47 36.91
N ASN A 3 -9.73 -10.99 36.29
CA ASN A 3 -8.65 -10.16 35.69
C ASN A 3 -9.12 -9.37 34.47
N PHE A 4 -10.06 -9.89 33.69
CA PHE A 4 -10.66 -9.19 32.57
C PHE A 4 -11.42 -7.93 33.03
N PHE A 5 -12.34 -8.08 33.98
CA PHE A 5 -13.07 -6.93 34.53
C PHE A 5 -12.17 -5.92 35.21
N LYS A 6 -11.08 -6.36 35.84
CA LYS A 6 -10.08 -5.45 36.44
C LYS A 6 -9.36 -4.64 35.35
N SER A 7 -8.93 -5.29 34.26
CA SER A 7 -8.31 -4.59 33.11
C SER A 7 -9.28 -3.62 32.45
N MET A 8 -10.56 -3.99 32.27
CA MET A 8 -11.60 -3.12 31.73
C MET A 8 -11.81 -1.87 32.60
N LYS A 9 -11.89 -2.01 33.92
CA LYS A 9 -11.97 -0.87 34.84
C LYS A 9 -10.73 0.04 34.75
N THR A 10 -9.55 -0.55 34.58
CA THR A 10 -8.30 0.21 34.41
C THR A 10 -8.31 0.96 33.07
N PHE A 11 -8.77 0.32 32.01
CA PHE A 11 -8.88 0.92 30.67
C PHE A 11 -9.80 2.15 30.68
N VAL A 12 -11.01 2.00 31.21
CA VAL A 12 -11.98 3.11 31.31
C VAL A 12 -11.44 4.24 32.19
N ARG A 13 -10.74 3.93 33.27
CA ARG A 13 -10.11 4.95 34.15
C ARG A 13 -9.02 5.73 33.42
N ALA A 14 -8.19 5.05 32.64
CA ALA A 14 -7.09 5.65 31.88
C ALA A 14 -7.54 6.39 30.61
N MET A 15 -8.78 6.13 30.15
CA MET A 15 -9.27 6.56 28.84
C MET A 15 -9.04 8.07 28.56
N PRO A 16 -9.38 9.02 29.42
CA PRO A 16 -9.17 10.44 29.12
C PRO A 16 -7.70 10.81 28.88
N HIS A 17 -6.77 10.08 29.52
CA HIS A 17 -5.35 10.38 29.46
C HIS A 17 -4.70 9.76 28.22
N PHE A 18 -4.93 8.46 27.98
CA PHE A 18 -4.32 7.83 26.81
C PHE A 18 -4.94 8.30 25.49
N LEU A 19 -6.25 8.61 25.46
CA LEU A 19 -6.87 9.15 24.23
C LEU A 19 -6.26 10.48 23.83
N LEU A 20 -6.10 11.39 24.78
CA LEU A 20 -5.47 12.68 24.50
C LEU A 20 -4.00 12.52 24.11
N PHE A 21 -3.28 11.63 24.80
CA PHE A 21 -1.89 11.32 24.47
C PHE A 21 -1.78 10.78 23.03
N GLU A 22 -2.54 9.75 22.69
CA GLU A 22 -2.55 9.13 21.37
C GLU A 22 -2.89 10.12 20.26
N PHE A 23 -3.90 10.96 20.51
CA PHE A 23 -4.32 11.96 19.54
C PHE A 23 -3.22 12.97 19.25
N LEU A 24 -2.65 13.58 20.29
CA LEU A 24 -1.58 14.57 20.15
C LEU A 24 -0.31 13.94 19.57
N TYR A 25 0.01 12.72 20.00
CA TYR A 25 1.18 12.00 19.54
C TYR A 25 1.09 11.65 18.07
N LYS A 26 -0.05 11.17 17.60
CA LYS A 26 -0.27 10.82 16.18
C LYS A 26 -0.34 12.05 15.29
N ILE A 27 -0.94 13.15 15.74
CA ILE A 27 -0.89 14.43 15.00
C ILE A 27 0.57 14.87 14.84
N MET A 28 1.37 14.81 15.88
CA MET A 28 2.79 15.15 15.84
C MET A 28 3.53 14.25 14.82
N LEU A 29 3.28 12.94 14.84
CA LEU A 29 3.88 12.00 13.90
C LEU A 29 3.51 12.31 12.45
N ILE A 30 2.25 12.61 12.18
CA ILE A 30 1.79 12.94 10.83
C ILE A 30 2.38 14.28 10.37
N ALA A 31 2.32 15.30 11.23
CA ALA A 31 2.76 16.65 10.89
C ALA A 31 4.28 16.76 10.66
N LEU A 32 5.08 15.98 11.37
CA LEU A 32 6.54 15.98 11.24
C LEU A 32 7.06 14.79 10.44
N GLY A 33 6.53 13.60 10.67
CA GLY A 33 7.03 12.36 10.07
C GLY A 33 6.78 12.27 8.57
N CYS A 34 5.56 12.60 8.10
CA CYS A 34 5.24 12.51 6.68
C CYS A 34 6.07 13.50 5.81
N PRO A 35 6.22 14.79 6.17
CA PRO A 35 7.07 15.71 5.41
C PRO A 35 8.55 15.30 5.43
N LEU A 36 9.05 14.83 6.58
CA LEU A 36 10.44 14.35 6.68
C LEU A 36 10.67 13.11 5.82
N LEU A 37 9.73 12.18 5.81
CA LEU A 37 9.81 10.98 4.97
C LEU A 37 9.78 11.34 3.47
N ALA A 38 8.89 12.26 3.08
CA ALA A 38 8.81 12.73 1.70
C ALA A 38 10.10 13.46 1.26
N LEU A 39 10.63 14.35 2.12
CA LEU A 39 11.90 15.04 1.86
C LEU A 39 13.04 14.07 1.67
N ALA A 40 13.08 13.10 2.47
CA ALA A 40 14.09 12.10 2.51
C ALA A 40 14.06 11.16 1.30
N LEU A 41 12.88 10.69 0.90
CA LEU A 41 12.69 9.96 -0.34
C LEU A 41 13.21 10.80 -1.53
N LYS A 42 12.86 12.09 -1.56
CA LYS A 42 13.33 13.03 -2.59
C LYS A 42 14.84 13.15 -2.63
N LEU A 43 15.49 13.32 -1.46
CA LEU A 43 16.94 13.48 -1.37
C LEU A 43 17.70 12.20 -1.77
N THR A 44 17.23 11.04 -1.35
CA THR A 44 17.87 9.76 -1.69
C THR A 44 17.68 9.38 -3.15
N MET A 45 16.52 9.69 -3.74
CA MET A 45 16.30 9.53 -5.19
C MET A 45 17.24 10.44 -5.99
N ALA A 46 17.34 11.72 -5.60
CA ALA A 46 18.25 12.66 -6.25
C ALA A 46 19.72 12.22 -6.14
N ALA A 47 20.14 11.74 -4.95
CA ALA A 47 21.49 11.23 -4.73
C ALA A 47 21.81 9.95 -5.52
N SER A 48 20.78 9.20 -5.89
CA SER A 48 20.90 7.99 -6.73
C SER A 48 20.78 8.29 -8.23
N GLY A 49 20.58 9.56 -8.61
CA GLY A 49 20.37 9.97 -10.01
C GLY A 49 19.02 9.48 -10.58
N ILE A 50 18.05 9.16 -9.71
CA ILE A 50 16.77 8.54 -10.10
C ILE A 50 15.66 9.56 -9.96
N THR A 51 14.90 9.75 -11.04
CA THR A 51 13.73 10.66 -11.05
C THR A 51 12.44 9.96 -10.65
N TYR A 52 12.37 8.65 -10.79
CA TYR A 52 11.25 7.79 -10.40
C TYR A 52 11.74 6.36 -10.09
N LEU A 53 10.94 5.58 -9.36
CA LEU A 53 11.27 4.19 -9.00
C LEU A 53 10.57 3.22 -9.97
N SER A 54 11.38 2.59 -10.84
CA SER A 54 11.03 1.40 -11.63
C SER A 54 11.60 0.13 -10.98
N ASP A 55 11.28 -1.06 -11.49
CA ASP A 55 11.88 -2.30 -10.98
C ASP A 55 13.41 -2.31 -11.19
N GLU A 56 13.90 -1.78 -12.30
CA GLU A 56 15.33 -1.66 -12.61
C GLU A 56 16.00 -0.59 -11.76
N SER A 57 15.39 0.59 -11.66
CA SER A 57 15.92 1.68 -10.83
C SER A 57 15.84 1.38 -9.33
N LEU A 58 14.95 0.48 -8.90
CA LEU A 58 14.85 0.05 -7.51
C LEU A 58 16.12 -0.66 -7.03
N LEU A 59 16.72 -1.50 -7.86
CA LEU A 59 18.01 -2.14 -7.51
C LEU A 59 19.14 -1.13 -7.42
N ILE A 60 19.20 -0.15 -8.31
CA ILE A 60 20.17 0.94 -8.27
C ILE A 60 19.95 1.77 -7.00
N TYR A 61 18.70 2.11 -6.72
CA TYR A 61 18.30 2.85 -5.51
C TYR A 61 18.70 2.12 -4.23
N LEU A 62 18.45 0.82 -4.12
CA LEU A 62 18.79 0.01 -2.95
C LEU A 62 20.29 -0.28 -2.82
N LYS A 63 21.07 -0.25 -3.92
CA LYS A 63 22.53 -0.37 -3.89
C LYS A 63 23.25 0.90 -3.44
N ASN A 64 22.57 2.06 -3.48
CA ASN A 64 23.17 3.32 -3.06
C ASN A 64 23.35 3.35 -1.52
N PRO A 65 24.57 3.57 -1.01
CA PRO A 65 24.85 3.59 0.44
C PRO A 65 24.05 4.64 1.21
N LEU A 66 23.78 5.81 0.59
CA LEU A 66 22.93 6.86 1.17
C LEU A 66 21.49 6.40 1.35
N THR A 67 20.96 5.66 0.39
CA THR A 67 19.63 5.07 0.49
C THR A 67 19.55 4.06 1.63
N LEU A 68 20.54 3.16 1.74
CA LEU A 68 20.59 2.19 2.83
C LEU A 68 20.70 2.87 4.20
N LEU A 69 21.60 3.85 4.32
CA LEU A 69 21.72 4.65 5.55
C LEU A 69 20.39 5.29 5.91
N PHE A 70 19.70 5.83 4.92
CA PHE A 70 18.44 6.52 5.11
C PHE A 70 17.30 5.58 5.51
N LEU A 71 17.22 4.39 4.89
CA LEU A 71 16.27 3.34 5.29
C LEU A 71 16.52 2.89 6.73
N LEU A 72 17.77 2.78 7.15
CA LEU A 72 18.14 2.50 8.55
C LEU A 72 17.72 3.62 9.49
N LEU A 73 17.87 4.90 9.10
CA LEU A 73 17.42 6.04 9.89
C LEU A 73 15.88 6.08 10.01
N ILE A 74 15.16 5.76 8.94
CA ILE A 74 13.69 5.64 8.98
C ILE A 74 13.28 4.52 9.95
N LEU A 75 13.88 3.33 9.81
CA LEU A 75 13.61 2.21 10.70
C LEU A 75 13.89 2.57 12.15
N PHE A 76 14.99 3.26 12.41
CA PHE A 76 15.34 3.76 13.73
C PHE A 76 14.30 4.76 14.25
N ALA A 77 13.88 5.73 13.43
CA ALA A 77 12.88 6.73 13.80
C ALA A 77 11.51 6.08 14.11
N VAL A 78 11.05 5.15 13.28
CA VAL A 78 9.83 4.37 13.51
C VAL A 78 9.91 3.62 14.84
N GLY A 79 11.02 2.96 15.09
CA GLY A 79 11.23 2.24 16.36
C GLY A 79 11.31 3.17 17.57
N PHE A 80 11.94 4.34 17.44
CA PHE A 80 11.98 5.35 18.48
C PHE A 80 10.55 5.80 18.88
N PHE A 81 9.77 6.19 17.89
CA PHE A 81 8.40 6.66 18.15
C PHE A 81 7.54 5.55 18.76
N ALA A 82 7.57 4.34 18.21
CA ALA A 82 6.80 3.24 18.76
C ALA A 82 7.25 2.87 20.19
N PHE A 83 8.55 2.89 20.48
CA PHE A 83 9.06 2.63 21.81
C PHE A 83 8.59 3.68 22.83
N VAL A 84 8.61 4.96 22.47
CA VAL A 84 8.13 6.06 23.32
C VAL A 84 6.63 5.92 23.59
N GLU A 85 5.84 5.62 22.56
CA GLU A 85 4.39 5.40 22.66
C GLU A 85 4.07 4.24 23.61
N LEU A 86 4.64 3.06 23.37
CA LEU A 86 4.39 1.89 24.20
C LEU A 86 4.85 2.07 25.64
N SER A 87 5.98 2.76 25.87
CA SER A 87 6.46 3.08 27.21
C SER A 87 5.52 4.07 27.92
N ALA A 88 5.01 5.06 27.20
CA ALA A 88 4.03 6.01 27.72
C ALA A 88 2.69 5.34 28.07
N LEU A 89 2.23 4.39 27.27
CA LEU A 89 1.05 3.58 27.57
C LEU A 89 1.28 2.65 28.76
N ALA A 90 2.45 2.03 28.86
CA ALA A 90 2.80 1.16 29.97
C ALA A 90 2.73 1.91 31.32
N VAL A 91 3.27 3.14 31.38
CA VAL A 91 3.16 3.96 32.60
C VAL A 91 1.72 4.40 32.86
N CYS A 92 0.99 4.80 31.82
CA CYS A 92 -0.41 5.21 31.96
C CYS A 92 -1.26 4.13 32.63
N PHE A 93 -1.21 2.90 32.11
CA PHE A 93 -1.98 1.80 32.63
C PHE A 93 -1.44 1.28 33.99
N SER A 94 -0.13 1.40 34.23
CA SER A 94 0.45 1.07 35.54
C SER A 94 -0.04 2.02 36.65
N CYS A 95 0.01 3.31 36.40
CA CYS A 95 -0.55 4.32 37.31
C CYS A 95 -2.06 4.13 37.50
N ALA A 96 -2.81 3.97 36.41
CA ALA A 96 -4.26 3.77 36.48
C ALA A 96 -4.65 2.50 37.24
N SER A 97 -3.84 1.43 37.18
CA SER A 97 -4.08 0.17 37.90
C SER A 97 -3.93 0.33 39.43
N LYS A 98 -3.02 1.20 39.85
CA LYS A 98 -2.75 1.55 41.28
C LYS A 98 -3.56 2.76 41.75
N LYS A 99 -4.40 3.35 40.86
CA LYS A 99 -5.20 4.57 41.10
C LYS A 99 -4.35 5.84 41.32
N GLU A 100 -3.09 5.80 40.86
CA GLU A 100 -2.19 6.94 40.91
C GLU A 100 -2.45 7.91 39.74
N PRO A 101 -2.13 9.20 39.95
CA PRO A 101 -2.30 10.22 38.93
C PRO A 101 -1.38 10.03 37.73
N VAL A 102 -1.89 10.40 36.54
CA VAL A 102 -1.12 10.40 35.32
C VAL A 102 -1.50 11.61 34.45
N SER A 103 -0.50 12.30 33.90
CA SER A 103 -0.66 13.40 32.97
C SER A 103 -0.08 13.01 31.62
N VAL A 104 -0.58 13.63 30.53
CA VAL A 104 -0.06 13.42 29.17
C VAL A 104 1.43 13.80 29.07
N GLY A 105 1.82 14.92 29.69
CA GLY A 105 3.21 15.35 29.77
C GLY A 105 4.09 14.37 30.55
N GLY A 106 3.58 13.79 31.66
CA GLY A 106 4.26 12.75 32.43
C GLY A 106 4.43 11.45 31.64
N MET A 107 3.43 11.04 30.85
CA MET A 107 3.51 9.90 29.94
C MET A 107 4.63 10.08 28.92
N LEU A 108 4.66 11.22 28.21
CA LEU A 108 5.68 11.53 27.22
C LEU A 108 7.08 11.62 27.84
N LYS A 109 7.23 12.34 28.95
CA LYS A 109 8.51 12.47 29.67
C LYS A 109 9.05 11.11 30.10
N THR A 110 8.19 10.23 30.59
CA THR A 110 8.60 8.88 31.00
C THR A 110 8.97 8.01 29.80
N GLY A 111 8.21 8.08 28.70
CA GLY A 111 8.55 7.41 27.45
C GLY A 111 9.93 7.80 26.94
N LEU A 112 10.23 9.10 26.88
CA LEU A 112 11.54 9.62 26.46
C LEU A 112 12.67 9.22 27.41
N LYS A 113 12.45 9.29 28.74
CA LYS A 113 13.44 8.81 29.72
C LYS A 113 13.72 7.31 29.58
N SER A 114 12.70 6.51 29.33
CA SER A 114 12.83 5.07 29.13
C SER A 114 13.63 4.75 27.87
N PHE A 115 13.45 5.52 26.81
CA PHE A 115 14.26 5.42 25.61
C PHE A 115 15.74 5.70 25.92
N ALA A 116 16.04 6.80 26.62
CA ALA A 116 17.41 7.13 27.02
C ALA A 116 18.05 6.05 27.89
N LYS A 117 17.27 5.40 28.81
CA LYS A 117 17.73 4.24 29.57
C LYS A 117 18.08 3.03 28.67
N ALA A 118 17.33 2.81 27.60
CA ALA A 118 17.54 1.69 26.68
C ALA A 118 18.90 1.76 25.95
N PHE A 119 19.48 2.95 25.81
CA PHE A 119 20.77 3.19 25.14
C PHE A 119 22.00 3.08 26.06
N ARG A 120 21.83 2.85 27.35
CA ARG A 120 22.98 2.70 28.26
C ARG A 120 23.71 1.39 27.98
N GLY A 121 25.03 1.47 27.78
CA GLY A 121 25.92 0.34 27.50
C GLY A 121 25.61 -0.32 26.15
N LEU A 122 25.60 -1.66 26.10
CA LEU A 122 25.25 -2.45 24.90
C LEU A 122 23.73 -2.43 24.56
N GLY A 123 22.96 -1.53 25.17
CA GLY A 123 21.51 -1.39 24.97
C GLY A 123 21.15 -1.10 23.51
N ILE A 124 22.00 -0.36 22.78
CA ILE A 124 21.77 -0.04 21.36
C ILE A 124 21.66 -1.28 20.49
N LEU A 125 22.51 -2.29 20.66
CA LEU A 125 22.46 -3.55 19.88
C LEU A 125 21.18 -4.35 20.20
N ARG A 126 20.74 -4.31 21.45
CA ARG A 126 19.49 -4.97 21.89
C ARG A 126 18.26 -4.21 21.39
N PHE A 127 18.35 -2.89 21.34
CA PHE A 127 17.32 -2.04 20.76
C PHE A 127 17.22 -2.25 19.23
N MET A 128 18.34 -2.36 18.53
CA MET A 128 18.36 -2.69 17.11
C MET A 128 17.70 -4.05 16.81
N ARG A 129 17.93 -5.06 17.68
CA ARG A 129 17.18 -6.33 17.56
C ARG A 129 15.68 -6.14 17.80
N PHE A 130 15.29 -5.32 18.77
CA PHE A 130 13.87 -4.99 19.00
C PHE A 130 13.27 -4.32 17.76
N LEU A 131 13.95 -3.36 17.14
CA LEU A 131 13.54 -2.72 15.90
C LEU A 131 13.40 -3.70 14.74
N LEU A 132 14.34 -4.63 14.59
CA LEU A 132 14.34 -5.61 13.51
C LEU A 132 13.11 -6.54 13.58
N PHE A 133 12.66 -6.88 14.77
CA PHE A 133 11.51 -7.77 14.97
C PHE A 133 10.16 -7.03 15.04
N MET A 134 10.18 -5.73 15.23
CA MET A 134 8.99 -4.92 15.40
C MET A 134 8.04 -4.93 14.18
N PRO A 135 8.53 -4.85 12.92
CA PRO A 135 7.65 -4.93 11.75
C PRO A 135 6.93 -6.27 11.62
N PHE A 136 7.53 -7.35 12.13
CA PHE A 136 6.95 -8.69 12.07
C PHE A 136 5.92 -8.96 13.18
N ALA A 137 5.89 -8.09 14.20
CA ALA A 137 5.03 -8.31 15.35
C ALA A 137 3.64 -7.68 15.20
N GLU A 138 3.41 -6.84 14.17
CA GLU A 138 2.19 -6.02 14.01
C GLU A 138 1.78 -5.30 15.31
N PHE A 139 2.73 -5.14 16.24
CA PHE A 139 2.50 -4.76 17.61
C PHE A 139 2.07 -3.31 17.77
N THR A 140 2.26 -2.51 16.74
CA THR A 140 1.92 -1.12 16.80
C THR A 140 1.09 -0.74 15.60
N LEU A 141 -0.12 -0.44 15.87
CA LEU A 141 -1.01 0.23 14.94
C LEU A 141 -0.79 1.76 14.85
N SER A 142 0.12 2.33 15.63
CA SER A 142 0.92 3.49 15.23
C SER A 142 1.63 3.20 13.91
N SER A 143 2.05 1.97 13.70
CA SER A 143 2.44 1.41 12.42
C SER A 143 1.35 1.40 11.34
N GLY A 144 0.08 1.46 11.63
CA GLY A 144 -0.96 1.55 10.59
C GLY A 144 -0.79 2.77 9.69
N THR A 145 -0.29 3.88 10.24
CA THR A 145 0.08 5.07 9.45
C THR A 145 1.35 4.84 8.62
N PHE A 146 2.25 3.96 9.05
CA PHE A 146 3.50 3.63 8.35
C PHE A 146 3.42 2.30 7.58
N ILE A 147 2.58 1.37 7.98
CA ILE A 147 2.32 0.11 7.26
C ILE A 147 1.43 0.35 6.04
N GLY A 148 0.59 1.39 6.05
CA GLY A 148 -0.22 1.75 4.88
C GLY A 148 0.59 1.82 3.58
N PRO A 149 1.75 2.50 3.53
CA PRO A 149 2.65 2.49 2.36
C PRO A 149 3.38 1.16 2.10
N ILE A 150 3.58 0.31 3.12
CA ILE A 150 4.30 -0.97 3.03
C ILE A 150 3.36 -2.12 2.67
N MET A 151 2.08 -2.03 3.04
CA MET A 151 1.07 -3.05 2.74
C MET A 151 0.93 -3.38 1.26
N PRO A 152 0.97 -2.44 0.30
CA PRO A 152 0.96 -2.77 -1.11
C PRO A 152 2.17 -3.63 -1.52
N VAL A 153 3.36 -3.35 -0.96
CA VAL A 153 4.59 -4.13 -1.23
C VAL A 153 4.46 -5.55 -0.67
N LEU A 154 4.00 -5.68 0.57
CA LEU A 154 3.74 -6.98 1.20
C LEU A 154 2.66 -7.74 0.41
N ARG A 155 1.58 -7.07 0.02
CA ARG A 155 0.51 -7.65 -0.79
C ARG A 155 1.04 -8.17 -2.13
N ARG A 156 1.95 -7.44 -2.79
CA ARG A 156 2.61 -7.88 -4.04
C ARG A 156 3.47 -9.12 -3.83
N ILE A 157 4.27 -9.14 -2.74
CA ILE A 157 5.05 -10.32 -2.35
C ILE A 157 4.13 -11.52 -2.14
N PHE A 158 2.98 -11.34 -1.48
CA PHE A 158 2.01 -12.41 -1.25
C PHE A 158 1.16 -12.79 -2.48
N GLN A 159 0.90 -11.86 -3.39
CA GLN A 159 0.11 -12.12 -4.61
C GLN A 159 0.91 -12.86 -5.69
N ASN A 160 2.23 -12.63 -5.75
CA ASN A 160 3.13 -13.37 -6.65
C ASN A 160 3.46 -14.77 -6.13
N PHE A 161 3.04 -15.13 -4.91
CA PHE A 161 3.16 -16.47 -4.39
C PHE A 161 1.87 -17.27 -4.70
N ASP A 162 1.76 -17.80 -5.92
CA ASP A 162 0.90 -18.95 -6.21
C ASP A 162 1.34 -20.21 -5.42
N ASN A 163 2.39 -20.07 -4.66
CA ASN A 163 3.00 -21.16 -3.92
C ASN A 163 2.53 -21.16 -2.47
N ARG A 164 1.57 -22.04 -2.15
CA ARG A 164 1.07 -22.29 -0.78
C ARG A 164 2.21 -22.51 0.23
N ILE A 165 3.35 -23.03 -0.22
CA ILE A 165 4.55 -23.26 0.61
C ILE A 165 5.12 -21.94 1.14
N ALA A 166 5.20 -20.89 0.32
CA ALA A 166 5.73 -19.59 0.74
C ALA A 166 4.86 -18.91 1.81
N VAL A 167 3.52 -19.06 1.70
CA VAL A 167 2.59 -18.56 2.74
C VAL A 167 2.79 -19.34 4.05
N ILE A 168 2.95 -20.66 3.99
CA ILE A 168 3.21 -21.49 5.16
C ILE A 168 4.54 -21.11 5.81
N VAL A 169 5.61 -20.93 5.02
CA VAL A 169 6.93 -20.52 5.51
C VAL A 169 6.86 -19.14 6.17
N TYR A 170 6.16 -18.19 5.57
CA TYR A 170 5.96 -16.86 6.16
C TYR A 170 5.22 -16.95 7.51
N LEU A 171 4.09 -17.67 7.57
CA LEU A 171 3.33 -17.85 8.80
C LEU A 171 4.15 -18.58 9.88
N ALA A 172 5.00 -19.53 9.49
CA ALA A 172 5.91 -20.21 10.40
C ALA A 172 6.97 -19.24 10.97
N ILE A 173 7.62 -18.44 10.10
CA ILE A 173 8.59 -17.42 10.51
C ILE A 173 7.91 -16.40 11.44
N GLN A 174 6.73 -15.91 11.09
CA GLN A 174 5.96 -14.96 11.90
C GLN A 174 5.62 -15.54 13.27
N SER A 175 5.22 -16.82 13.32
CA SER A 175 4.93 -17.51 14.57
C SER A 175 6.15 -17.62 15.48
N VAL A 176 7.32 -17.96 14.93
CA VAL A 176 8.58 -18.00 15.68
C VAL A 176 8.95 -16.62 16.21
N VAL A 177 8.84 -15.59 15.39
CA VAL A 177 9.12 -14.18 15.78
C VAL A 177 8.19 -13.74 16.92
N ILE A 178 6.89 -14.05 16.83
CA ILE A 178 5.91 -13.76 17.91
C ILE A 178 6.32 -14.44 19.21
N LEU A 179 6.70 -15.73 19.18
CA LEU A 179 7.14 -16.46 20.37
C LEU A 179 8.41 -15.86 21.01
N LEU A 180 9.34 -15.36 20.18
CA LEU A 180 10.55 -14.66 20.65
C LEU A 180 10.23 -13.32 21.32
N ILE A 181 9.26 -12.58 20.78
CA ILE A 181 8.83 -11.27 21.30
C ILE A 181 8.02 -11.45 22.57
N VAL A 182 7.10 -12.41 22.62
CA VAL A 182 6.25 -12.70 23.79
C VAL A 182 7.09 -12.90 25.05
N GLY A 183 8.24 -13.57 24.97
CA GLY A 183 9.15 -13.74 26.11
C GLY A 183 9.69 -12.42 26.68
N ARG A 184 9.65 -11.33 25.91
CA ARG A 184 10.13 -10.01 26.33
C ARG A 184 9.02 -8.98 26.56
N SER A 185 7.77 -9.41 26.57
CA SER A 185 6.61 -8.51 26.67
C SER A 185 6.60 -7.64 27.92
N TYR A 186 7.17 -8.10 29.04
CA TYR A 186 7.26 -7.31 30.28
C TYR A 186 8.48 -6.39 30.32
N CYS A 187 9.38 -6.43 29.32
CA CYS A 187 10.62 -5.65 29.31
C CYS A 187 10.34 -4.14 29.46
N LEU A 188 9.37 -3.60 28.71
CA LEU A 188 8.99 -2.20 28.78
C LEU A 188 8.43 -1.80 30.16
N HIS A 189 7.62 -2.67 30.79
CA HIS A 189 7.10 -2.42 32.13
C HIS A 189 8.20 -2.35 33.17
N TYR A 190 9.14 -3.31 33.15
CA TYR A 190 10.31 -3.25 34.05
C TYR A 190 11.16 -2.00 33.78
N LEU A 191 11.39 -1.64 32.52
CA LEU A 191 12.20 -0.48 32.17
C LEU A 191 11.59 0.86 32.65
N VAL A 192 10.25 0.97 32.56
CA VAL A 192 9.50 2.15 32.99
C VAL A 192 9.43 2.23 34.53
N LEU A 193 9.24 1.09 35.19
CA LEU A 193 8.92 1.00 36.63
C LEU A 193 10.12 0.67 37.52
N THR A 194 11.30 0.49 36.96
CA THR A 194 12.54 0.24 37.71
C THR A 194 13.70 1.02 37.12
N ASP A 195 14.81 1.17 37.89
CA ASP A 195 16.02 1.82 37.36
C ASP A 195 17.02 0.86 36.70
N LYS A 196 16.56 -0.35 36.34
CA LYS A 196 17.38 -1.37 35.70
C LYS A 196 17.71 -1.05 34.26
N SER A 197 18.81 -1.60 33.74
CA SER A 197 19.18 -1.50 32.33
C SER A 197 18.20 -2.25 31.44
N PHE A 198 18.11 -1.88 30.15
CA PHE A 198 17.26 -2.58 29.17
C PHE A 198 17.61 -4.09 29.11
N GLY A 199 18.90 -4.43 29.25
CA GLY A 199 19.36 -5.81 29.28
C GLY A 199 18.81 -6.61 30.45
N ASP A 200 18.86 -6.03 31.65
CA ASP A 200 18.36 -6.67 32.86
C ASP A 200 16.84 -6.79 32.84
N CYS A 201 16.16 -5.77 32.34
CA CYS A 201 14.69 -5.79 32.15
C CYS A 201 14.28 -6.89 31.15
N SER A 202 15.03 -7.04 30.05
CA SER A 202 14.79 -8.08 29.05
C SER A 202 15.02 -9.48 29.62
N ARG A 203 16.12 -9.68 30.36
CA ARG A 203 16.42 -10.95 31.04
C ARG A 203 15.34 -11.30 32.06
N LYS A 204 14.98 -10.36 32.92
CA LYS A 204 13.94 -10.54 33.95
C LYS A 204 12.59 -10.88 33.34
N SER A 205 12.22 -10.21 32.23
CA SER A 205 11.03 -10.55 31.46
C SER A 205 11.05 -11.99 30.94
N LEU A 206 12.20 -12.42 30.38
CA LEU A 206 12.36 -13.77 29.89
C LEU A 206 12.22 -14.81 31.00
N GLU A 207 12.87 -14.62 32.16
CA GLU A 207 12.79 -15.51 33.32
C GLU A 207 11.35 -15.63 33.81
N LYS A 208 10.61 -14.51 33.89
CA LYS A 208 9.23 -14.50 34.38
C LYS A 208 8.24 -15.19 33.43
N ILE A 209 8.49 -15.11 32.12
CA ILE A 209 7.57 -15.60 31.08
C ILE A 209 8.00 -16.98 30.54
N ASN A 210 9.23 -17.42 30.76
CA ASN A 210 9.81 -18.59 30.10
C ASN A 210 8.89 -19.82 30.12
N ASN A 211 8.39 -20.20 31.28
CA ASN A 211 7.52 -21.36 31.45
C ASN A 211 6.05 -21.12 31.00
N LYS A 212 5.71 -19.89 30.62
CA LYS A 212 4.36 -19.48 30.23
C LYS A 212 4.29 -18.93 28.80
N ARG A 213 5.40 -18.98 28.02
CA ARG A 213 5.50 -18.34 26.69
C ARG A 213 4.37 -18.74 25.76
N PHE A 214 4.16 -20.03 25.59
CA PHE A 214 3.12 -20.55 24.70
C PHE A 214 1.72 -20.10 25.14
N ARG A 215 1.42 -20.24 26.44
CA ARG A 215 0.14 -19.79 27.01
C ARG A 215 -0.07 -18.30 26.84
N MET A 216 0.98 -17.51 27.01
CA MET A 216 0.93 -16.06 26.87
C MET A 216 0.78 -15.64 25.40
N GLY A 217 1.47 -16.33 24.47
CA GLY A 217 1.31 -16.12 23.03
C GLY A 217 -0.10 -16.46 22.57
N LEU A 218 -0.67 -17.59 23.03
CA LEU A 218 -2.05 -17.94 22.74
C LEU A 218 -3.05 -16.93 23.28
N GLN A 219 -2.85 -16.45 24.52
CA GLN A 219 -3.71 -15.42 25.09
C GLN A 219 -3.60 -14.09 24.34
N PHE A 220 -2.41 -13.74 23.87
CA PHE A 220 -2.19 -12.55 23.04
C PHE A 220 -2.94 -12.69 21.69
N LEU A 221 -2.81 -13.83 21.02
CA LEU A 221 -3.54 -14.12 19.78
C LEU A 221 -5.06 -14.04 20.00
N LEU A 222 -5.57 -14.71 21.04
CA LEU A 222 -7.00 -14.67 21.37
C LEU A 222 -7.48 -13.23 21.64
N TRP A 223 -6.68 -12.41 22.36
CA TRP A 223 -7.03 -11.04 22.65
C TRP A 223 -7.04 -10.18 21.37
N THR A 224 -6.08 -10.38 20.48
CA THR A 224 -6.06 -9.73 19.15
C THR A 224 -7.28 -10.11 18.33
N LEU A 225 -7.65 -11.41 18.31
CA LEU A 225 -8.86 -11.89 17.62
C LEU A 225 -10.15 -11.30 18.23
N VAL A 226 -10.22 -11.13 19.56
CA VAL A 226 -11.35 -10.48 20.22
C VAL A 226 -11.46 -9.00 19.80
N ILE A 227 -10.36 -8.26 19.78
CA ILE A 227 -10.34 -6.87 19.34
C ILE A 227 -10.76 -6.77 17.87
N LEU A 228 -10.20 -7.62 17.02
CA LEU A 228 -10.55 -7.70 15.59
C LEU A 228 -12.04 -8.04 15.42
N GLY A 229 -12.55 -9.00 16.18
CA GLY A 229 -13.97 -9.42 16.15
C GLY A 229 -14.91 -8.30 16.59
N ILE A 230 -14.59 -7.57 17.66
CA ILE A 230 -15.36 -6.41 18.12
C ILE A 230 -15.34 -5.30 17.06
N THR A 231 -14.18 -5.02 16.49
CA THR A 231 -14.02 -4.03 15.42
C THR A 231 -14.85 -4.39 14.19
N ALA A 232 -14.74 -5.64 13.74
CA ALA A 232 -15.51 -6.15 12.61
C ALA A 232 -17.02 -6.06 12.91
N ALA A 233 -17.48 -6.58 14.05
CA ALA A 233 -18.90 -6.56 14.41
C ALA A 233 -19.48 -5.14 14.50
N ALA A 234 -18.73 -4.21 15.07
CA ALA A 234 -19.14 -2.82 15.14
C ALA A 234 -19.16 -2.14 13.74
N THR A 235 -18.16 -2.42 12.89
CA THR A 235 -18.11 -1.95 11.50
C THR A 235 -19.30 -2.48 10.70
N PHE A 236 -19.58 -3.78 10.79
CA PHE A 236 -20.75 -4.40 10.16
C PHE A 236 -22.06 -3.84 10.69
N GLY A 237 -22.20 -3.70 12.01
CA GLY A 237 -23.40 -3.15 12.64
C GLY A 237 -23.70 -1.73 12.19
N ILE A 238 -22.71 -0.84 12.19
CA ILE A 238 -22.86 0.54 11.71
C ILE A 238 -23.21 0.56 10.22
N SER A 239 -22.52 -0.25 9.41
CA SER A 239 -22.80 -0.35 7.98
C SER A 239 -24.23 -0.82 7.72
N PHE A 240 -24.70 -1.82 8.46
CA PHE A 240 -26.05 -2.35 8.36
C PHE A 240 -27.12 -1.29 8.72
N ILE A 241 -26.89 -0.57 9.84
CA ILE A 241 -27.80 0.52 10.27
C ILE A 241 -27.90 1.61 9.20
N ILE A 242 -26.77 2.04 8.64
CA ILE A 242 -26.73 3.10 7.62
C ILE A 242 -27.44 2.63 6.34
N VAL A 243 -27.19 1.38 5.89
CA VAL A 243 -27.89 0.80 4.72
C VAL A 243 -29.39 0.70 4.96
N TYR A 244 -29.81 0.29 6.17
CA TYR A 244 -31.23 0.20 6.54
C TYR A 244 -31.91 1.58 6.52
N ILE A 245 -31.24 2.62 7.05
CA ILE A 245 -31.73 4.01 7.01
C ILE A 245 -31.88 4.49 5.56
N ILE A 246 -30.82 4.28 4.72
CA ILE A 246 -30.83 4.66 3.31
C ILE A 246 -31.99 4.00 2.56
N LYS A 247 -32.22 2.69 2.81
CA LYS A 247 -33.29 1.93 2.19
C LYS A 247 -34.68 2.41 2.64
N GLY A 248 -34.85 2.75 3.92
CA GLY A 248 -36.12 3.21 4.50
C GLY A 248 -36.58 4.57 3.98
N PHE A 249 -35.65 5.44 3.55
CA PHE A 249 -35.98 6.78 3.05
C PHE A 249 -36.23 6.84 1.54
N SER A 250 -36.18 5.71 0.80
CA SER A 250 -36.46 5.65 -0.67
C SER A 250 -35.75 6.78 -1.45
N LEU A 251 -34.49 7.04 -1.15
CA LEU A 251 -33.76 8.20 -1.65
C LEU A 251 -33.61 8.17 -3.19
N PRO A 252 -33.84 9.29 -3.90
CA PRO A 252 -33.58 9.37 -5.35
C PRO A 252 -32.11 9.11 -5.68
N GLY A 253 -31.79 8.67 -6.89
CA GLY A 253 -30.51 8.14 -7.29
C GLY A 253 -29.26 9.00 -6.97
N LYS A 254 -29.38 10.36 -6.93
CA LYS A 254 -28.27 11.23 -6.47
C LYS A 254 -28.06 11.14 -4.96
N ALA A 255 -29.17 11.14 -4.19
CA ALA A 255 -29.10 11.06 -2.73
C ALA A 255 -28.61 9.68 -2.26
N PHE A 256 -29.02 8.61 -2.95
CA PHE A 256 -28.52 7.25 -2.72
C PHE A 256 -26.99 7.16 -2.92
N ARG A 257 -26.46 7.70 -4.02
CA ARG A 257 -25.00 7.72 -4.27
C ARG A 257 -24.24 8.51 -3.20
N SER A 258 -24.75 9.68 -2.80
CA SER A 258 -24.13 10.50 -1.73
C SER A 258 -24.14 9.78 -0.39
N ALA A 259 -25.24 9.15 -0.02
CA ALA A 259 -25.37 8.36 1.21
C ALA A 259 -24.39 7.18 1.24
N LEU A 260 -24.16 6.56 0.09
CA LEU A 260 -23.23 5.48 -0.07
C LEU A 260 -21.76 5.90 0.15
N HIS A 261 -21.35 7.05 -0.41
CA HIS A 261 -20.02 7.60 -0.17
C HIS A 261 -19.80 7.92 1.31
N VAL A 262 -20.83 8.46 1.97
CA VAL A 262 -20.78 8.71 3.41
C VAL A 262 -20.64 7.43 4.20
N LEU A 263 -21.33 6.35 3.80
CA LEU A 263 -21.17 5.03 4.42
C LEU A 263 -19.73 4.52 4.32
N VAL A 264 -19.16 4.52 3.12
CA VAL A 264 -17.75 4.08 2.91
C VAL A 264 -16.79 4.92 3.74
N TYR A 265 -17.00 6.25 3.77
CA TYR A 265 -16.18 7.15 4.58
C TYR A 265 -16.36 6.88 6.08
N ALA A 266 -17.58 6.69 6.56
CA ALA A 266 -17.87 6.37 7.96
C ALA A 266 -17.22 5.06 8.39
N VAL A 267 -17.23 4.03 7.52
CA VAL A 267 -16.53 2.76 7.77
C VAL A 267 -15.03 2.95 7.88
N LYS A 268 -14.42 3.74 6.98
CA LYS A 268 -12.98 4.05 7.04
C LYS A 268 -12.61 4.82 8.32
N VAL A 269 -13.40 5.82 8.68
CA VAL A 269 -13.21 6.57 9.93
C VAL A 269 -13.36 5.65 11.14
N PHE A 270 -14.35 4.76 11.13
CA PHE A 270 -14.53 3.79 12.21
C PHE A 270 -13.39 2.79 12.30
N ALA A 271 -12.91 2.28 11.18
CA ALA A 271 -11.72 1.41 11.13
C ALA A 271 -10.47 2.13 11.66
N ALA A 272 -10.26 3.40 11.30
CA ALA A 272 -9.19 4.23 11.84
C ALA A 272 -9.30 4.46 13.36
N ILE A 273 -10.52 4.73 13.85
CA ILE A 273 -10.80 4.84 15.29
C ILE A 273 -10.52 3.52 16.01
N SER A 274 -10.95 2.39 15.44
CA SER A 274 -10.71 1.06 16.02
C SER A 274 -9.21 0.73 16.07
N ALA A 275 -8.47 1.06 15.02
CA ALA A 275 -7.02 0.97 14.98
C ALA A 275 -6.36 1.81 16.09
N PHE A 276 -6.92 2.99 16.37
CA PHE A 276 -6.46 3.89 17.42
C PHE A 276 -6.59 3.28 18.83
N PHE A 277 -7.58 2.45 19.09
CA PHE A 277 -7.81 1.80 20.38
C PHE A 277 -7.05 0.48 20.58
N SER A 278 -6.58 -0.15 19.51
CA SER A 278 -6.02 -1.51 19.59
C SER A 278 -4.71 -1.58 20.41
N ALA A 279 -3.75 -0.69 20.17
CA ALA A 279 -2.49 -0.66 20.92
C ALA A 279 -2.72 -0.35 22.41
N PRO A 280 -3.52 0.67 22.80
CA PRO A 280 -3.91 0.88 24.20
C PRO A 280 -4.61 -0.33 24.83
N ALA A 281 -5.50 -1.02 24.13
CA ALA A 281 -6.21 -2.18 24.67
C ALA A 281 -5.25 -3.35 24.96
N ILE A 282 -4.32 -3.61 24.06
CA ILE A 282 -3.29 -4.64 24.22
C ILE A 282 -2.36 -4.26 25.39
N MET A 283 -1.90 -3.01 25.45
CA MET A 283 -1.03 -2.55 26.53
C MET A 283 -1.72 -2.58 27.89
N CYS A 284 -3.00 -2.23 27.96
CA CYS A 284 -3.79 -2.35 29.19
C CYS A 284 -3.90 -3.80 29.67
N TRP A 285 -4.19 -4.73 28.76
CA TRP A 285 -4.23 -6.15 29.07
C TRP A 285 -2.87 -6.66 29.55
N LEU A 286 -1.80 -6.30 28.84
CA LEU A 286 -0.43 -6.69 29.18
C LEU A 286 0.00 -6.15 30.53
N THR A 287 -0.31 -4.88 30.83
CA THR A 287 -0.09 -4.25 32.14
C THR A 287 -0.84 -5.00 33.25
N GLY A 288 -2.10 -5.37 32.99
CA GLY A 288 -2.89 -6.16 33.94
C GLY A 288 -2.26 -7.52 34.26
N LYS A 289 -1.68 -8.17 33.25
CA LYS A 289 -0.92 -9.41 33.40
C LYS A 289 0.38 -9.22 34.17
N PHE A 290 1.15 -8.20 33.76
CA PHE A 290 2.39 -7.83 34.46
C PHE A 290 2.16 -7.59 35.94
N MET A 291 1.16 -6.78 36.28
CA MET A 291 0.81 -6.47 37.68
C MET A 291 0.31 -7.68 38.48
N ALA A 292 -0.28 -8.67 37.82
CA ALA A 292 -0.71 -9.91 38.44
C ALA A 292 0.43 -10.94 38.64
N ASP A 293 1.45 -10.85 37.82
CA ASP A 293 2.62 -11.74 37.85
C ASP A 293 3.78 -11.18 38.68
N LEU A 294 3.67 -9.95 39.26
CA LEU A 294 4.64 -9.39 40.19
C LEU A 294 4.67 -10.21 41.48
N SER A 295 5.88 -10.58 41.94
CA SER A 295 6.10 -11.15 43.26
C SER A 295 6.16 -10.07 44.32
N GLU A 296 5.90 -10.44 45.60
CA GLU A 296 5.90 -9.51 46.72
C GLU A 296 7.27 -8.83 46.93
N ASP A 297 8.35 -9.52 46.59
CA ASP A 297 9.73 -9.01 46.67
C ASP A 297 10.15 -8.09 45.52
N GLU A 298 9.28 -7.86 44.52
CA GLU A 298 9.59 -7.01 43.38
C GLU A 298 9.22 -5.56 43.65
N GLU A 299 10.18 -4.76 44.07
CA GLU A 299 10.02 -3.31 44.17
C GLU A 299 9.85 -2.67 42.79
N ILE A 300 8.68 -2.04 42.57
CA ILE A 300 8.39 -1.18 41.42
C ILE A 300 8.15 0.24 41.92
N THR A 301 8.76 1.21 41.24
CA THR A 301 8.56 2.62 41.53
C THR A 301 7.70 3.24 40.45
N LEU A 302 6.52 3.71 40.81
CA LEU A 302 5.68 4.46 39.85
C LEU A 302 6.34 5.83 39.61
N PRO A 303 6.54 6.22 38.33
CA PRO A 303 7.06 7.54 38.01
C PRO A 303 6.09 8.63 38.48
N ASP A 304 6.63 9.75 38.99
CA ASP A 304 5.80 10.93 39.24
C ASP A 304 5.33 11.52 37.91
N CYS A 305 4.08 11.24 37.58
CA CYS A 305 3.45 11.66 36.32
C CYS A 305 2.51 12.87 36.46
N GLY A 306 2.58 13.57 37.62
CA GLY A 306 1.88 14.85 37.81
C GLY A 306 0.52 14.76 38.52
N LYS A 307 -0.06 15.91 38.89
CA LYS A 307 -1.27 16.05 39.71
C LYS A 307 -2.57 15.95 38.89
N LEU A 308 -3.48 15.08 39.32
CA LEU A 308 -4.62 14.56 38.53
C LEU A 308 -5.88 15.43 38.44
N ILE A 309 -6.16 16.25 39.43
CA ILE A 309 -7.54 16.70 39.69
C ILE A 309 -8.02 17.80 38.71
N LYS A 310 -7.14 18.71 38.31
CA LYS A 310 -7.49 19.76 37.32
C LYS A 310 -7.42 19.28 35.85
N GLU A 311 -6.50 18.36 35.53
CA GLU A 311 -6.30 17.89 34.18
C GLU A 311 -7.43 16.95 33.69
N LYS A 312 -8.05 16.16 34.54
CA LYS A 312 -9.12 15.22 34.15
C LYS A 312 -10.32 15.92 33.52
N LYS A 313 -10.78 17.04 34.12
CA LYS A 313 -11.87 17.86 33.55
C LYS A 313 -11.43 18.58 32.26
N LYS A 314 -10.20 19.11 32.24
CA LYS A 314 -9.62 19.78 31.08
C LYS A 314 -9.43 18.83 29.90
N ASN A 315 -8.91 17.62 30.14
CA ASN A 315 -8.74 16.60 29.13
C ASN A 315 -10.08 16.09 28.59
N ALA A 316 -11.09 15.88 29.46
CA ALA A 316 -12.43 15.50 29.02
C ALA A 316 -13.11 16.59 28.18
N ALA A 317 -12.95 17.86 28.54
CA ALA A 317 -13.46 18.98 27.77
C ALA A 317 -12.76 19.08 26.39
N LEU A 318 -11.45 18.91 26.36
CA LEU A 318 -10.69 18.92 25.09
C LEU A 318 -11.08 17.76 24.18
N ILE A 319 -11.26 16.55 24.73
CA ILE A 319 -11.77 15.39 23.96
C ILE A 319 -13.16 15.68 23.41
N ALA A 320 -14.06 16.26 24.23
CA ALA A 320 -15.40 16.64 23.78
C ALA A 320 -15.35 17.65 22.62
N VAL A 321 -14.47 18.67 22.71
CA VAL A 321 -14.28 19.66 21.63
C VAL A 321 -13.73 18.98 20.37
N ILE A 322 -12.71 18.12 20.48
CA ILE A 322 -12.14 17.39 19.33
C ILE A 322 -13.21 16.52 18.68
N THR A 323 -14.01 15.81 19.48
CA THR A 323 -15.11 14.97 18.98
C THR A 323 -16.16 15.81 18.28
N ALA A 324 -16.55 16.94 18.84
CA ALA A 324 -17.52 17.87 18.25
C ALA A 324 -17.00 18.45 16.92
N VAL A 325 -15.73 18.86 16.86
CA VAL A 325 -15.08 19.32 15.62
C VAL A 325 -15.03 18.19 14.59
N GLY A 326 -14.67 16.98 14.98
CA GLY A 326 -14.68 15.81 14.10
C GLY A 326 -16.05 15.50 13.53
N ILE A 327 -17.09 15.54 14.34
CA ILE A 327 -18.49 15.39 13.88
C ILE A 327 -18.87 16.54 12.94
N GLY A 328 -18.54 17.78 13.27
CA GLY A 328 -18.82 18.95 12.44
C GLY A 328 -18.15 18.87 11.07
N LEU A 329 -16.89 18.45 11.00
CA LEU A 329 -16.18 18.23 9.73
C LEU A 329 -16.83 17.11 8.89
N ASN A 330 -17.26 16.02 9.51
CA ASN A 330 -17.97 14.94 8.82
C ASN A 330 -19.33 15.40 8.29
N ILE A 331 -20.09 16.18 9.05
CA ILE A 331 -21.36 16.77 8.60
C ILE A 331 -21.11 17.75 7.44
N SER A 332 -20.10 18.61 7.54
CA SER A 332 -19.71 19.55 6.49
C SER A 332 -19.32 18.83 5.19
N TYR A 333 -18.53 17.75 5.31
CA TYR A 333 -18.18 16.90 4.17
C TYR A 333 -19.44 16.28 3.54
N PHE A 334 -20.34 15.72 4.35
CA PHE A 334 -21.63 15.18 3.88
C PHE A 334 -22.45 16.22 3.12
N VAL A 335 -22.61 17.41 3.70
CA VAL A 335 -23.36 18.51 3.09
C VAL A 335 -22.70 18.97 1.78
N GLY A 336 -21.35 19.01 1.74
CA GLY A 336 -20.59 19.35 0.54
C GLY A 336 -20.80 18.34 -0.60
N VAL A 337 -20.80 17.05 -0.29
CA VAL A 337 -21.10 15.96 -1.27
C VAL A 337 -22.58 16.03 -1.70
N TYR A 338 -23.50 16.20 -0.76
CA TYR A 338 -24.93 16.27 -1.03
C TYR A 338 -25.30 17.48 -1.92
N ARG A 339 -24.71 18.65 -1.65
CA ARG A 339 -24.92 19.88 -2.45
C ARG A 339 -24.14 19.87 -3.76
N GLY A 340 -23.27 18.90 -4.02
CA GLY A 340 -22.45 18.83 -5.22
C GLY A 340 -21.23 19.76 -5.22
N ASN A 341 -20.97 20.46 -4.11
CA ASN A 341 -19.79 21.31 -3.94
C ASN A 341 -18.49 20.50 -3.87
N ILE A 342 -18.59 19.26 -3.38
CA ILE A 342 -17.51 18.28 -3.44
C ILE A 342 -17.87 17.33 -4.58
N ARG A 343 -17.22 17.50 -5.73
CA ARG A 343 -17.43 16.61 -6.89
C ARG A 343 -16.78 15.27 -6.59
N VAL A 344 -17.62 14.28 -6.29
CA VAL A 344 -17.20 12.89 -6.26
C VAL A 344 -17.27 12.42 -7.72
N ASN A 345 -16.13 12.37 -8.39
CA ASN A 345 -16.05 11.90 -9.77
C ASN A 345 -16.32 10.39 -9.81
N ALA A 346 -17.59 10.03 -9.89
CA ALA A 346 -18.02 8.69 -10.29
C ALA A 346 -18.12 8.67 -11.83
N ARG A 347 -17.00 8.77 -12.52
CA ARG A 347 -16.92 8.40 -13.93
C ARG A 347 -16.88 6.87 -13.99
N ILE A 348 -18.05 6.25 -14.11
CA ILE A 348 -18.21 4.83 -14.45
C ILE A 348 -18.23 4.66 -15.99
N SER A 349 -18.27 5.75 -16.75
CA SER A 349 -18.38 5.73 -18.22
C SER A 349 -17.23 6.52 -18.83
N GLY A 350 -16.18 5.82 -19.25
CA GLY A 350 -15.04 6.40 -19.95
C GLY A 350 -13.70 5.71 -19.71
N THR A 351 -13.64 4.72 -18.85
CA THR A 351 -12.43 3.92 -18.67
C THR A 351 -12.28 2.97 -19.85
N GLN A 352 -11.16 3.05 -20.54
CA GLN A 352 -10.81 2.21 -21.68
C GLN A 352 -10.11 0.93 -21.22
N VAL A 353 -10.14 -0.10 -22.06
CA VAL A 353 -9.51 -1.39 -21.80
C VAL A 353 -8.39 -1.62 -22.79
N THR A 354 -7.20 -1.89 -22.26
CA THR A 354 -6.01 -2.27 -23.04
C THR A 354 -5.71 -3.74 -22.82
N ALA A 355 -5.63 -4.49 -23.90
CA ALA A 355 -5.18 -5.87 -23.91
C ALA A 355 -3.65 -5.93 -23.79
N HIS A 356 -3.14 -6.37 -22.63
CA HIS A 356 -1.72 -6.43 -22.28
C HIS A 356 -0.99 -7.50 -23.10
N ARG A 357 -0.08 -7.06 -24.00
CA ARG A 357 0.62 -7.92 -24.96
C ARG A 357 -0.34 -8.69 -25.87
N GLY A 358 -1.47 -8.06 -26.23
CA GLY A 358 -2.63 -8.73 -26.79
C GLY A 358 -3.51 -9.42 -25.74
N PHE A 359 -4.39 -10.33 -26.14
CA PHE A 359 -5.17 -11.13 -25.20
C PHE A 359 -4.32 -12.28 -24.63
N SER A 360 -3.29 -11.94 -23.88
CA SER A 360 -2.23 -12.84 -23.42
C SER A 360 -2.69 -13.96 -22.49
N ARG A 361 -3.93 -13.90 -21.98
CA ARG A 361 -4.50 -15.01 -21.20
C ARG A 361 -4.95 -16.19 -22.07
N THR A 362 -5.32 -15.96 -23.32
CA THR A 362 -5.90 -16.96 -24.23
C THR A 362 -4.96 -17.36 -25.33
N ALA A 363 -3.97 -16.54 -25.66
CA ALA A 363 -2.99 -16.80 -26.71
C ALA A 363 -1.60 -16.32 -26.27
N PRO A 364 -0.51 -16.80 -26.88
CA PRO A 364 0.85 -16.41 -26.50
C PRO A 364 1.09 -14.91 -26.69
N GLU A 365 1.63 -14.26 -25.65
CA GLU A 365 1.87 -12.82 -25.59
C GLU A 365 2.71 -12.31 -26.79
N ASN A 366 2.43 -11.08 -27.24
CA ASN A 366 3.16 -10.40 -28.30
C ASN A 366 3.20 -11.17 -29.64
N THR A 367 2.16 -11.96 -29.94
CA THR A 367 2.02 -12.70 -31.17
C THR A 367 0.75 -12.31 -31.93
N LYS A 368 0.70 -12.65 -33.23
CA LYS A 368 -0.48 -12.46 -34.09
C LYS A 368 -1.76 -13.00 -33.42
N TYR A 369 -1.69 -14.20 -32.84
CA TYR A 369 -2.82 -14.84 -32.18
C TYR A 369 -3.39 -14.02 -31.01
N ALA A 370 -2.52 -13.45 -30.20
CA ALA A 370 -2.95 -12.61 -29.06
C ALA A 370 -3.54 -11.28 -29.55
N PHE A 371 -3.02 -10.71 -30.61
CA PHE A 371 -3.53 -9.46 -31.17
C PHE A 371 -4.88 -9.67 -31.88
N GLU A 372 -5.05 -10.70 -32.69
CA GLU A 372 -6.33 -11.08 -33.29
C GLU A 372 -7.39 -11.34 -32.23
N ALA A 373 -7.07 -12.10 -31.18
CA ALA A 373 -7.97 -12.34 -30.07
C ALA A 373 -8.35 -11.04 -29.29
N ALA A 374 -7.45 -10.05 -29.20
CA ALA A 374 -7.73 -8.75 -28.61
C ALA A 374 -8.68 -7.91 -29.49
N ILE A 375 -8.51 -7.95 -30.81
CA ILE A 375 -9.42 -7.30 -31.78
C ILE A 375 -10.81 -7.95 -31.71
N ASP A 376 -10.88 -9.27 -31.71
CA ASP A 376 -12.14 -10.03 -31.66
C ASP A 376 -12.93 -9.73 -30.36
N CYS A 377 -12.24 -9.59 -29.23
CA CYS A 377 -12.87 -9.24 -27.99
C CYS A 377 -13.22 -7.74 -27.87
N LYS A 378 -12.87 -6.92 -28.86
CA LYS A 378 -13.13 -5.47 -28.96
C LYS A 378 -12.48 -4.68 -27.83
N ALA A 379 -11.23 -4.96 -27.52
CA ALA A 379 -10.40 -4.13 -26.66
C ALA A 379 -10.22 -2.73 -27.28
N ASP A 380 -10.20 -1.68 -26.46
CA ASP A 380 -9.99 -0.31 -26.95
C ASP A 380 -8.56 -0.11 -27.45
N TYR A 381 -7.59 -0.77 -26.79
CA TYR A 381 -6.17 -0.75 -27.15
C TYR A 381 -5.58 -2.16 -27.09
N ILE A 382 -4.56 -2.35 -27.90
CA ILE A 382 -3.59 -3.43 -27.77
C ILE A 382 -2.30 -2.82 -27.25
N GLU A 383 -1.78 -3.35 -26.17
CA GLU A 383 -0.44 -3.03 -25.69
C GLU A 383 0.54 -4.08 -26.22
N LEU A 384 1.74 -3.61 -26.56
CA LEU A 384 2.83 -4.43 -27.08
C LEU A 384 4.19 -3.81 -26.73
N ASP A 385 5.22 -4.63 -26.69
CA ASP A 385 6.58 -4.26 -26.30
C ASP A 385 7.53 -4.28 -27.50
N VAL A 386 8.30 -3.22 -27.72
CA VAL A 386 9.24 -3.15 -28.86
C VAL A 386 10.69 -3.04 -28.44
N GLN A 387 11.56 -3.75 -29.18
CA GLN A 387 13.00 -3.73 -29.04
C GLN A 387 13.67 -3.78 -30.42
N LEU A 388 14.98 -3.50 -30.50
CA LEU A 388 15.77 -3.64 -31.70
C LEU A 388 16.53 -4.96 -31.77
N THR A 389 16.54 -5.56 -32.94
CA THR A 389 17.44 -6.66 -33.31
C THR A 389 18.84 -6.14 -33.61
N LYS A 390 19.79 -7.07 -33.86
CA LYS A 390 21.18 -6.75 -34.25
C LYS A 390 21.24 -5.99 -35.59
N ASP A 391 20.34 -6.26 -36.50
CA ASP A 391 20.18 -5.62 -37.81
C ASP A 391 19.18 -4.45 -37.78
N GLU A 392 18.93 -3.92 -36.56
CA GLU A 392 18.13 -2.73 -36.31
C GLU A 392 16.66 -2.82 -36.79
N GLN A 393 16.07 -4.01 -36.85
CA GLN A 393 14.65 -4.18 -37.05
C GLN A 393 13.89 -4.00 -35.71
N VAL A 394 12.70 -3.37 -35.78
CA VAL A 394 11.85 -3.20 -34.61
C VAL A 394 10.98 -4.44 -34.45
N VAL A 395 11.30 -5.27 -33.47
CA VAL A 395 10.59 -6.52 -33.15
C VAL A 395 9.71 -6.38 -31.93
N VAL A 396 8.66 -7.21 -31.87
CA VAL A 396 7.67 -7.19 -30.79
C VAL A 396 7.96 -8.33 -29.80
N ILE A 397 8.60 -8.01 -28.69
CA ILE A 397 8.97 -8.95 -27.64
C ILE A 397 9.20 -8.22 -26.32
N HIS A 398 8.75 -8.81 -25.18
CA HIS A 398 8.84 -8.16 -23.88
C HIS A 398 10.24 -8.24 -23.25
N ASP A 399 10.77 -9.46 -23.12
CA ASP A 399 12.04 -9.70 -22.41
C ASP A 399 13.22 -9.32 -23.30
N ASP A 400 14.31 -8.90 -22.68
CA ASP A 400 15.58 -8.67 -23.39
C ASP A 400 16.28 -9.96 -23.82
N THR A 401 15.72 -11.12 -23.45
CA THR A 401 16.19 -12.46 -23.83
C THR A 401 15.08 -13.32 -24.42
N LEU A 402 15.44 -14.21 -25.33
CA LEU A 402 14.52 -15.07 -26.08
C LEU A 402 13.90 -16.22 -25.27
N GLY A 403 14.55 -16.64 -24.15
CA GLY A 403 14.32 -17.97 -23.56
C GLY A 403 12.97 -18.20 -22.89
N ARG A 404 12.21 -17.15 -22.48
CA ARG A 404 10.92 -17.34 -21.79
C ARG A 404 9.77 -17.59 -22.76
N THR A 405 9.74 -16.86 -23.86
CA THR A 405 8.61 -16.84 -24.80
C THR A 405 8.93 -17.45 -26.15
N THR A 406 10.13 -17.99 -26.30
CA THR A 406 10.52 -18.70 -27.53
C THR A 406 11.27 -19.99 -27.24
N ASN A 407 11.53 -20.78 -28.27
CA ASN A 407 12.42 -21.94 -28.21
C ASN A 407 13.92 -21.57 -28.41
N GLY A 408 14.22 -20.26 -28.54
CA GLY A 408 15.58 -19.74 -28.62
C GLY A 408 16.19 -19.40 -27.25
N SER A 409 17.42 -18.89 -27.27
CA SER A 409 18.13 -18.40 -26.05
C SER A 409 19.05 -17.24 -26.41
N GLY A 410 19.48 -16.47 -25.42
CA GLY A 410 20.35 -15.31 -25.63
C GLY A 410 19.56 -13.99 -25.73
N ARG A 411 20.29 -12.89 -25.94
CA ARG A 411 19.72 -11.53 -25.97
C ARG A 411 19.19 -11.19 -27.36
N VAL A 412 18.07 -10.48 -27.41
CA VAL A 412 17.40 -9.99 -28.63
C VAL A 412 18.34 -9.16 -29.51
N ASP A 413 19.13 -8.25 -28.91
CA ASP A 413 20.07 -7.36 -29.61
C ASP A 413 21.30 -8.08 -30.23
N ARG A 414 21.38 -9.40 -30.10
CA ARG A 414 22.47 -10.21 -30.67
C ARG A 414 22.08 -11.01 -31.92
N TYR A 415 20.78 -11.04 -32.25
CA TYR A 415 20.24 -11.78 -33.36
C TYR A 415 19.68 -10.83 -34.43
N THR A 416 19.80 -11.24 -35.71
CA THR A 416 19.07 -10.59 -36.81
C THR A 416 17.60 -10.99 -36.76
N TYR A 417 16.74 -10.23 -37.43
CA TYR A 417 15.33 -10.62 -37.55
C TYR A 417 15.17 -11.96 -38.29
N GLU A 418 15.96 -12.21 -39.31
CA GLU A 418 15.94 -13.48 -40.03
C GLU A 418 16.16 -14.67 -39.10
N GLU A 419 17.20 -14.60 -38.24
CA GLU A 419 17.48 -15.63 -37.24
C GLU A 419 16.34 -15.79 -36.23
N MET A 420 15.69 -14.69 -35.82
CA MET A 420 14.60 -14.71 -34.86
C MET A 420 13.28 -15.19 -35.46
N SER A 421 13.05 -14.99 -36.77
CA SER A 421 11.85 -15.40 -37.48
C SER A 421 11.71 -16.92 -37.60
N GLU A 422 12.79 -17.67 -37.47
CA GLU A 422 12.79 -19.12 -37.41
C GLU A 422 12.28 -19.69 -36.08
N LEU A 423 12.35 -18.91 -35.02
CA LEU A 423 11.94 -19.34 -33.70
C LEU A 423 10.42 -19.48 -33.55
N SER A 424 9.98 -20.42 -32.72
CA SER A 424 8.60 -20.50 -32.26
C SER A 424 8.39 -19.56 -31.07
N ALA A 425 7.45 -18.63 -31.17
CA ALA A 425 7.06 -17.70 -30.12
C ALA A 425 5.79 -18.13 -29.36
N GLY A 426 5.22 -19.30 -29.65
CA GLY A 426 3.98 -19.76 -29.04
C GLY A 426 4.02 -21.17 -28.44
N GLY A 427 4.99 -21.99 -28.84
CA GLY A 427 5.09 -23.38 -28.38
C GLY A 427 5.27 -23.52 -26.83
N TRP A 428 5.76 -22.50 -26.17
CA TRP A 428 5.85 -22.43 -24.69
C TRP A 428 4.48 -22.28 -24.02
N PHE A 429 3.52 -21.66 -24.73
CA PHE A 429 2.16 -21.43 -24.23
C PHE A 429 1.30 -22.68 -24.42
N ALA A 430 1.21 -23.19 -25.64
CA ALA A 430 0.54 -24.46 -25.97
C ALA A 430 1.01 -24.97 -27.35
N ALA A 431 0.93 -26.29 -27.55
CA ALA A 431 1.41 -26.92 -28.77
C ALA A 431 0.69 -26.43 -30.03
N GLU A 432 -0.57 -26.02 -29.91
CA GLU A 432 -1.38 -25.48 -31.02
C GLU A 432 -0.87 -24.13 -31.56
N TYR A 433 -0.04 -23.42 -30.79
CA TYR A 433 0.58 -22.16 -31.18
C TYR A 433 2.06 -22.31 -31.56
N ALA A 434 2.54 -23.51 -31.81
CA ALA A 434 3.96 -23.74 -32.09
C ALA A 434 4.46 -23.03 -33.36
N ASP A 435 3.55 -22.66 -34.26
CA ASP A 435 3.80 -21.91 -35.50
C ASP A 435 3.86 -20.38 -35.29
N ALA A 436 3.47 -19.87 -34.13
CA ALA A 436 3.54 -18.45 -33.82
C ALA A 436 4.99 -17.93 -33.91
N LYS A 437 5.15 -16.76 -34.51
CA LYS A 437 6.43 -16.11 -34.79
C LYS A 437 6.57 -14.81 -34.01
N ILE A 438 7.82 -14.38 -33.77
CA ILE A 438 8.12 -13.03 -33.37
C ILE A 438 7.79 -12.09 -34.52
N MET A 439 6.98 -11.07 -34.26
CA MET A 439 6.51 -10.13 -35.26
C MET A 439 7.42 -8.91 -35.36
N LEU A 440 7.54 -8.33 -36.56
CA LEU A 440 7.97 -6.95 -36.73
C LEU A 440 6.86 -5.99 -36.26
N LEU A 441 7.24 -4.79 -35.81
CA LEU A 441 6.25 -3.74 -35.49
C LEU A 441 5.42 -3.40 -36.75
N SER A 442 6.02 -3.34 -37.94
CA SER A 442 5.33 -3.11 -39.23
C SER A 442 4.21 -4.13 -39.47
N GLU A 443 4.47 -5.41 -39.22
CA GLU A 443 3.46 -6.46 -39.36
C GLU A 443 2.29 -6.29 -38.38
N VAL A 444 2.55 -5.83 -37.17
CA VAL A 444 1.48 -5.52 -36.20
C VAL A 444 0.68 -4.30 -36.63
N LEU A 445 1.34 -3.26 -37.17
CA LEU A 445 0.67 -2.08 -37.68
C LEU A 445 -0.26 -2.40 -38.87
N GLU A 446 0.15 -3.32 -39.74
CA GLU A 446 -0.70 -3.83 -40.81
C GLU A 446 -1.88 -4.66 -40.29
N LEU A 447 -1.62 -5.54 -39.31
CA LEU A 447 -2.63 -6.42 -38.75
C LEU A 447 -3.75 -5.64 -38.01
N VAL A 448 -3.38 -4.62 -37.23
CA VAL A 448 -4.33 -3.89 -36.39
C VAL A 448 -5.09 -2.82 -37.20
N ASP A 449 -4.45 -2.22 -38.21
CA ASP A 449 -4.97 -1.12 -39.06
C ASP A 449 -5.73 -0.08 -38.19
N LYS A 450 -7.05 0.00 -38.35
CA LYS A 450 -7.93 0.96 -37.62
C LYS A 450 -8.89 0.30 -36.64
N ASP A 451 -8.81 -1.00 -36.48
CA ASP A 451 -9.75 -1.76 -35.63
C ASP A 451 -9.53 -1.55 -34.14
N CYS A 452 -8.30 -1.20 -33.73
CA CYS A 452 -7.92 -0.96 -32.34
C CYS A 452 -6.84 0.12 -32.26
N MET A 453 -6.78 0.83 -31.14
CA MET A 453 -5.66 1.73 -30.84
C MET A 453 -4.47 0.95 -30.27
N LEU A 454 -3.27 1.52 -30.34
CA LEU A 454 -2.06 0.88 -29.86
C LEU A 454 -1.46 1.61 -28.66
N ASN A 455 -0.93 0.83 -27.72
CA ASN A 455 -0.04 1.27 -26.65
C ASN A 455 1.31 0.58 -26.84
N ILE A 456 2.26 1.27 -27.45
CA ILE A 456 3.57 0.73 -27.82
C ILE A 456 4.56 1.05 -26.72
N GLU A 457 4.98 0.04 -25.94
CA GLU A 457 6.01 0.21 -24.94
C GLU A 457 7.41 0.08 -25.57
N ILE A 458 8.19 1.16 -25.51
CA ILE A 458 9.61 1.11 -25.86
C ILE A 458 10.40 0.63 -24.63
N LYS A 459 11.02 -0.53 -24.78
CA LYS A 459 11.87 -1.11 -23.71
C LYS A 459 13.17 -0.33 -23.59
N ASP A 460 13.63 -0.16 -22.35
CA ASP A 460 14.88 0.55 -22.03
C ASP A 460 16.08 -0.42 -22.18
N THR A 461 16.22 -1.03 -23.34
CA THR A 461 17.25 -2.03 -23.67
C THR A 461 17.98 -1.66 -24.95
N GLY A 462 19.26 -2.00 -25.03
CA GLY A 462 20.07 -1.73 -26.23
C GLY A 462 20.22 -0.24 -26.54
N ASN A 463 20.04 0.13 -27.80
CA ASN A 463 20.09 1.53 -28.25
C ASN A 463 18.70 2.16 -28.23
N VAL A 464 18.29 2.68 -27.08
CA VAL A 464 16.95 3.27 -26.86
C VAL A 464 16.66 4.43 -27.81
N ASP A 465 17.63 5.30 -28.04
CA ASP A 465 17.47 6.45 -28.94
C ASP A 465 17.12 6.00 -30.36
N LEU A 466 17.79 4.98 -30.88
CA LEU A 466 17.51 4.41 -32.19
C LEU A 466 16.16 3.64 -32.21
N THR A 467 15.83 2.94 -31.13
CA THR A 467 14.52 2.27 -30.99
C THR A 467 13.38 3.29 -31.09
N VAL A 468 13.53 4.45 -30.41
CA VAL A 468 12.57 5.55 -30.51
C VAL A 468 12.44 6.04 -31.95
N ASP A 469 13.58 6.34 -32.61
CA ASP A 469 13.59 6.91 -33.95
C ASP A 469 12.85 6.00 -34.96
N LYS A 470 13.20 4.72 -34.97
CA LYS A 470 12.59 3.73 -35.90
C LYS A 470 11.12 3.46 -35.56
N THR A 471 10.76 3.41 -34.26
CA THR A 471 9.36 3.24 -33.84
C THR A 471 8.51 4.44 -34.27
N VAL A 472 9.01 5.66 -34.08
CA VAL A 472 8.29 6.89 -34.48
C VAL A 472 8.19 7.01 -35.99
N GLU A 473 9.23 6.59 -36.74
CA GLU A 473 9.23 6.53 -38.18
C GLU A 473 8.09 5.62 -38.71
N LEU A 474 8.01 4.37 -38.21
CA LEU A 474 6.95 3.44 -38.54
C LEU A 474 5.55 3.98 -38.17
N VAL A 475 5.39 4.54 -36.99
CA VAL A 475 4.11 5.14 -36.54
C VAL A 475 3.67 6.28 -37.49
N LYS A 476 4.60 7.06 -38.03
CA LYS A 476 4.31 8.11 -39.02
C LYS A 476 4.01 7.54 -40.39
N GLU A 477 4.77 6.54 -40.85
CA GLU A 477 4.59 5.88 -42.15
C GLU A 477 3.20 5.26 -42.24
N TYR A 478 2.76 4.55 -41.19
CA TYR A 478 1.44 3.93 -41.13
C TYR A 478 0.30 4.90 -40.75
N GLY A 479 0.61 6.18 -40.48
CA GLY A 479 -0.38 7.24 -40.26
C GLY A 479 -1.16 7.16 -38.97
N ILE A 480 -0.66 6.43 -37.95
CA ILE A 480 -1.34 6.19 -36.68
C ILE A 480 -0.92 7.12 -35.55
N THR A 481 -0.28 8.24 -35.81
CA THR A 481 0.20 9.22 -34.82
C THR A 481 -0.85 9.70 -33.83
N LYS A 482 -2.14 9.62 -34.17
CA LYS A 482 -3.27 10.01 -33.33
C LYS A 482 -3.97 8.82 -32.65
N SER A 483 -3.67 7.60 -33.10
CA SER A 483 -4.32 6.36 -32.66
C SER A 483 -3.40 5.49 -31.81
N CYS A 484 -2.27 6.04 -31.38
CA CYS A 484 -1.36 5.31 -30.49
C CYS A 484 -0.89 6.17 -29.30
N TYR A 485 -0.49 5.46 -28.24
CA TYR A 485 0.41 5.94 -27.22
C TYR A 485 1.76 5.28 -27.39
N ILE A 486 2.84 6.02 -27.17
CA ILE A 486 4.16 5.44 -26.93
C ILE A 486 4.44 5.56 -25.44
N THR A 487 4.69 4.43 -24.82
CA THR A 487 4.97 4.33 -23.37
C THR A 487 6.39 3.83 -23.15
N SER A 488 6.98 4.22 -22.03
CA SER A 488 8.31 3.75 -21.62
C SER A 488 8.53 3.99 -20.13
N PHE A 489 9.42 3.24 -19.52
CA PHE A 489 10.02 3.56 -18.22
C PHE A 489 11.04 4.68 -18.32
N SER A 490 11.58 4.97 -19.53
CA SER A 490 12.55 6.04 -19.77
C SER A 490 11.87 7.34 -20.14
N TYR A 491 11.88 8.33 -19.24
CA TYR A 491 11.36 9.67 -19.52
C TYR A 491 12.13 10.33 -20.67
N LYS A 492 13.46 10.08 -20.79
CA LYS A 492 14.29 10.57 -21.89
C LYS A 492 13.81 10.05 -23.25
N ALA A 493 13.40 8.79 -23.32
CA ALA A 493 12.81 8.20 -24.53
C ALA A 493 11.52 8.95 -24.94
N LEU A 494 10.64 9.25 -23.97
CA LEU A 494 9.40 9.98 -24.22
C LEU A 494 9.64 11.44 -24.65
N GLN A 495 10.64 12.11 -24.08
CA GLN A 495 11.08 13.43 -24.54
C GLN A 495 11.56 13.39 -25.99
N ARG A 496 12.33 12.34 -26.38
CA ARG A 496 12.76 12.15 -27.77
C ARG A 496 11.58 11.91 -28.71
N VAL A 497 10.59 11.10 -28.32
CA VAL A 497 9.34 10.91 -29.09
C VAL A 497 8.68 12.27 -29.34
N LYS A 498 8.50 13.09 -28.31
CA LYS A 498 7.89 14.42 -28.44
C LYS A 498 8.71 15.39 -29.28
N ALA A 499 10.03 15.28 -29.24
CA ALA A 499 10.91 16.11 -30.08
C ALA A 499 10.80 15.77 -31.57
N ILE A 500 10.58 14.48 -31.92
CA ILE A 500 10.46 14.02 -33.32
C ILE A 500 9.03 14.23 -33.85
N GLU A 501 8.01 13.87 -33.05
CA GLU A 501 6.60 14.00 -33.44
C GLU A 501 5.73 14.40 -32.23
N PRO A 502 5.50 15.69 -32.00
CA PRO A 502 4.75 16.19 -30.84
C PRO A 502 3.30 15.70 -30.77
N LYS A 503 2.73 15.22 -31.88
CA LYS A 503 1.33 14.76 -31.95
C LYS A 503 1.14 13.36 -31.36
N ILE A 504 2.21 12.54 -31.29
CA ILE A 504 2.13 11.24 -30.66
C ILE A 504 1.91 11.43 -29.15
N LYS A 505 0.91 10.75 -28.62
CA LYS A 505 0.68 10.75 -27.18
C LYS A 505 1.70 9.86 -26.48
N THR A 506 2.18 10.31 -25.33
CA THR A 506 3.21 9.63 -24.56
C THR A 506 2.75 9.30 -23.15
N GLY A 507 3.22 8.18 -22.60
CA GLY A 507 2.89 7.74 -21.26
C GLY A 507 4.09 7.24 -20.48
N LEU A 508 4.34 7.81 -19.29
CA LEU A 508 5.41 7.34 -18.41
C LEU A 508 4.95 6.13 -17.60
N ILE A 509 5.69 5.02 -17.72
CA ILE A 509 5.45 3.83 -16.90
C ILE A 509 6.21 3.97 -15.59
N ALA A 510 5.52 3.77 -14.46
CA ALA A 510 6.14 3.83 -13.13
C ALA A 510 5.50 2.84 -12.16
N ASN A 511 6.33 2.17 -11.37
CA ASN A 511 5.86 1.21 -10.35
C ASN A 511 5.22 1.91 -9.14
N LEU A 512 5.80 3.02 -8.68
CA LEU A 512 5.36 3.76 -7.50
C LEU A 512 4.75 5.11 -7.88
N ALA A 513 3.44 5.23 -7.76
CA ALA A 513 2.71 6.47 -8.01
C ALA A 513 3.22 7.66 -7.17
N ALA A 514 3.65 7.41 -5.93
CA ALA A 514 4.19 8.44 -5.02
C ALA A 514 5.53 9.03 -5.46
N SER A 515 6.26 8.36 -6.36
CA SER A 515 7.54 8.84 -6.89
C SER A 515 7.39 9.77 -8.09
N VAL A 516 6.19 9.89 -8.65
CA VAL A 516 5.93 10.68 -9.86
C VAL A 516 5.64 12.14 -9.48
N ARG A 517 6.49 13.04 -9.96
CA ARG A 517 6.29 14.50 -9.83
C ARG A 517 5.61 15.03 -11.10
N TYR A 518 4.29 14.95 -11.12
CA TYR A 518 3.48 15.26 -12.30
C TYR A 518 3.73 16.66 -12.91
N SER A 519 4.06 17.65 -12.07
CA SER A 519 4.35 19.03 -12.52
C SER A 519 5.60 19.13 -13.39
N ASP A 520 6.57 18.24 -13.19
CA ASP A 520 7.87 18.28 -13.85
C ASP A 520 7.86 17.48 -15.17
N LEU A 521 6.78 16.77 -15.45
CA LEU A 521 6.64 15.85 -16.58
C LEU A 521 5.83 16.53 -17.70
N THR A 522 6.44 17.47 -18.42
CA THR A 522 5.78 18.23 -19.49
C THR A 522 5.53 17.41 -20.76
N ASP A 523 6.42 16.44 -21.03
CA ASP A 523 6.45 15.67 -22.27
C ASP A 523 5.68 14.35 -22.22
N ILE A 524 4.70 14.23 -21.30
CA ILE A 524 3.81 13.09 -21.23
C ILE A 524 2.34 13.51 -21.16
N ASP A 525 1.48 12.67 -21.74
CA ASP A 525 0.03 12.82 -21.72
C ASP A 525 -0.62 11.90 -20.68
N ALA A 526 0.02 10.78 -20.35
CA ALA A 526 -0.48 9.80 -19.39
C ALA A 526 0.63 9.32 -18.44
N VAL A 527 0.21 8.78 -17.31
CA VAL A 527 1.06 7.97 -16.42
C VAL A 527 0.49 6.56 -16.37
N SER A 528 1.35 5.56 -16.60
CA SER A 528 1.00 4.15 -16.56
C SER A 528 1.55 3.54 -15.27
N LEU A 529 0.66 3.26 -14.30
CA LEU A 529 1.01 2.96 -12.93
C LEU A 529 0.64 1.54 -12.55
N ASN A 530 1.47 0.91 -11.72
CA ASN A 530 1.09 -0.35 -11.10
C ASN A 530 -0.13 -0.15 -10.20
N HIS A 531 -1.23 -0.86 -10.51
CA HIS A 531 -2.54 -0.70 -9.87
C HIS A 531 -2.52 -0.84 -8.34
N ILE A 532 -1.56 -1.59 -7.79
CA ILE A 532 -1.43 -1.81 -6.35
C ILE A 532 -1.15 -0.50 -5.59
N PHE A 533 -0.44 0.43 -6.22
CA PHE A 533 -0.04 1.72 -5.63
C PHE A 533 -0.98 2.87 -5.99
N VAL A 534 -2.03 2.59 -6.78
CA VAL A 534 -2.97 3.61 -7.21
C VAL A 534 -4.11 3.74 -6.20
N ASN A 535 -4.33 4.97 -5.76
CA ASN A 535 -5.44 5.35 -4.91
C ASN A 535 -6.11 6.62 -5.45
N LYS A 536 -7.18 7.04 -4.82
CA LYS A 536 -7.95 8.19 -5.27
C LYS A 536 -7.14 9.49 -5.35
N SER A 537 -6.27 9.74 -4.39
CA SER A 537 -5.40 10.93 -4.38
C SER A 537 -4.42 10.94 -5.56
N VAL A 538 -3.86 9.77 -5.91
CA VAL A 538 -2.98 9.61 -7.07
C VAL A 538 -3.71 9.98 -8.36
N VAL A 539 -4.92 9.43 -8.57
CA VAL A 539 -5.73 9.72 -9.77
C VAL A 539 -6.11 11.19 -9.83
N GLU A 540 -6.59 11.76 -8.72
CA GLU A 540 -6.96 13.18 -8.66
C GLU A 540 -5.77 14.11 -8.91
N THR A 541 -4.60 13.79 -8.36
CA THR A 541 -3.38 14.59 -8.56
C THR A 541 -2.92 14.53 -10.01
N ALA A 542 -2.93 13.35 -10.64
CA ALA A 542 -2.59 13.21 -12.06
C ALA A 542 -3.54 14.03 -12.93
N HIS A 543 -4.85 13.91 -12.73
CA HIS A 543 -5.87 14.66 -13.46
C HIS A 543 -5.76 16.18 -13.26
N GLN A 544 -5.44 16.65 -12.05
CA GLN A 544 -5.19 18.09 -11.79
C GLN A 544 -4.00 18.62 -12.57
N ASN A 545 -3.02 17.78 -12.90
CA ASN A 545 -1.88 18.10 -13.74
C ASN A 545 -2.10 17.76 -15.22
N GLY A 546 -3.34 17.50 -15.63
CA GLY A 546 -3.70 17.20 -17.02
C GLY A 546 -3.20 15.87 -17.55
N LYS A 547 -2.85 14.91 -16.68
CA LYS A 547 -2.37 13.59 -17.07
C LYS A 547 -3.46 12.54 -16.91
N LEU A 548 -3.58 11.63 -17.91
CA LEU A 548 -4.42 10.45 -17.79
C LEU A 548 -3.73 9.39 -16.93
N VAL A 549 -4.51 8.52 -16.30
CA VAL A 549 -4.02 7.44 -15.45
C VAL A 549 -4.37 6.09 -16.08
N PHE A 550 -3.34 5.37 -16.53
CA PHE A 550 -3.41 4.00 -16.97
C PHE A 550 -2.95 3.10 -15.82
N VAL A 551 -3.52 1.91 -15.68
CA VAL A 551 -3.16 0.99 -14.58
C VAL A 551 -2.90 -0.42 -15.09
N TRP A 552 -1.80 -1.04 -14.63
CA TRP A 552 -1.31 -2.36 -15.06
C TRP A 552 -0.83 -3.21 -13.87
N THR A 553 -0.77 -4.56 -13.96
CA THR A 553 -1.61 -5.40 -14.79
C THR A 553 -2.79 -5.84 -13.95
N VAL A 554 -4.02 -5.52 -14.37
CA VAL A 554 -5.24 -5.66 -13.54
C VAL A 554 -6.06 -6.85 -14.02
N ASN A 555 -5.85 -8.03 -13.42
CA ASN A 555 -6.41 -9.29 -13.91
C ASN A 555 -7.59 -9.84 -13.10
N ARG A 556 -7.84 -9.29 -11.89
CA ARG A 556 -8.88 -9.80 -11.00
C ARG A 556 -10.15 -8.94 -11.07
N LYS A 557 -11.30 -9.57 -11.02
CA LYS A 557 -12.61 -8.90 -10.99
C LYS A 557 -12.72 -7.82 -9.90
N THR A 558 -12.18 -8.09 -8.72
CA THR A 558 -12.13 -7.15 -7.59
C THR A 558 -11.29 -5.93 -7.89
N ASP A 559 -10.12 -6.15 -8.47
CA ASP A 559 -9.16 -5.08 -8.75
C ASP A 559 -9.63 -4.22 -9.93
N ILE A 560 -10.20 -4.83 -10.98
CA ILE A 560 -10.86 -4.12 -12.09
C ILE A 560 -11.96 -3.20 -11.54
N LYS A 561 -12.88 -3.74 -10.73
CA LYS A 561 -13.94 -2.96 -10.10
C LYS A 561 -13.38 -1.84 -9.22
N HIS A 562 -12.31 -2.11 -8.48
CA HIS A 562 -11.66 -1.11 -7.65
C HIS A 562 -11.08 0.03 -8.47
N MET A 563 -10.31 -0.25 -9.54
CA MET A 563 -9.76 0.75 -10.43
C MET A 563 -10.84 1.61 -11.09
N LEU A 564 -11.92 0.99 -11.56
CA LEU A 564 -13.09 1.72 -12.09
C LEU A 564 -13.66 2.71 -11.07
N THR A 565 -13.65 2.37 -9.79
CA THR A 565 -14.17 3.25 -8.73
C THR A 565 -13.23 4.39 -8.37
N LEU A 566 -11.94 4.24 -8.62
CA LEU A 566 -10.95 5.31 -8.48
C LEU A 566 -11.03 6.31 -9.64
N GLY A 567 -11.66 5.93 -10.78
CA GLY A 567 -11.81 6.78 -11.94
C GLY A 567 -10.55 6.82 -12.81
N VAL A 568 -9.83 5.70 -12.92
CA VAL A 568 -8.71 5.57 -13.86
C VAL A 568 -9.20 5.63 -15.30
N ASP A 569 -8.35 6.09 -16.21
CA ASP A 569 -8.70 6.32 -17.62
C ASP A 569 -8.52 5.08 -18.47
N ASN A 570 -7.59 4.19 -18.10
CA ASN A 570 -7.34 2.96 -18.85
C ASN A 570 -6.95 1.81 -17.90
N ILE A 571 -7.44 0.61 -18.20
CA ILE A 571 -7.10 -0.64 -17.49
C ILE A 571 -6.35 -1.54 -18.45
N ILE A 572 -5.06 -1.78 -18.20
CA ILE A 572 -4.20 -2.71 -18.92
C ILE A 572 -4.29 -4.07 -18.22
N THR A 573 -4.71 -5.10 -18.98
CA THR A 573 -5.05 -6.41 -18.42
C THR A 573 -4.78 -7.56 -19.38
N ASP A 574 -4.40 -8.72 -18.84
CA ASP A 574 -4.33 -9.98 -19.59
C ASP A 574 -5.72 -10.57 -19.88
N ARG A 575 -6.77 -9.98 -19.27
CA ARG A 575 -8.17 -10.41 -19.35
C ARG A 575 -9.08 -9.29 -19.85
N PRO A 576 -8.89 -8.81 -21.11
CA PRO A 576 -9.73 -7.76 -21.67
C PRO A 576 -11.21 -8.16 -21.72
N ASP A 577 -11.52 -9.45 -21.95
CA ASP A 577 -12.86 -10.04 -21.86
C ASP A 577 -13.56 -9.71 -20.53
N LEU A 578 -12.89 -10.00 -19.43
CA LEU A 578 -13.40 -9.78 -18.08
C LEU A 578 -13.57 -8.29 -17.76
N ALA A 579 -12.61 -7.46 -18.19
CA ALA A 579 -12.67 -6.01 -17.97
C ALA A 579 -13.86 -5.39 -18.73
N LEU A 580 -14.04 -5.75 -20.01
CA LEU A 580 -15.15 -5.30 -20.84
C LEU A 580 -16.51 -5.80 -20.31
N GLU A 581 -16.60 -7.07 -19.86
CA GLU A 581 -17.79 -7.59 -19.21
C GLU A 581 -18.20 -6.72 -18.01
N ILE A 582 -17.25 -6.40 -17.14
CA ILE A 582 -17.51 -5.60 -15.93
C ILE A 582 -17.90 -4.17 -16.28
N ILE A 583 -17.22 -3.54 -17.25
CA ILE A 583 -17.51 -2.17 -17.68
C ILE A 583 -18.91 -2.09 -18.32
N ASN A 584 -19.25 -3.09 -19.14
CA ASN A 584 -20.52 -3.13 -19.88
C ASN A 584 -21.69 -3.67 -19.04
N SER A 585 -21.44 -4.35 -17.90
CA SER A 585 -22.50 -4.87 -17.04
C SER A 585 -23.21 -3.74 -16.27
N LYS A 586 -24.13 -3.07 -16.92
CA LYS A 586 -24.98 -1.98 -16.37
C LYS A 586 -26.16 -2.51 -15.55
N LYS A 587 -26.03 -3.47 -14.67
CA LYS A 587 -27.15 -3.90 -13.82
C LYS A 587 -27.07 -3.28 -12.42
N VAL A 588 -28.08 -2.49 -12.10
CA VAL A 588 -28.30 -1.76 -10.82
C VAL A 588 -28.30 -2.69 -9.58
N GLY A 589 -28.52 -4.00 -9.76
CA GLY A 589 -28.50 -4.99 -8.68
C GLY A 589 -27.11 -5.31 -8.10
N ASP A 590 -26.05 -5.14 -8.89
CA ASP A 590 -24.67 -5.42 -8.45
C ASP A 590 -24.07 -4.30 -7.57
N THR A 591 -24.74 -3.15 -7.47
CA THR A 591 -24.24 -1.98 -6.74
C THR A 591 -24.02 -2.28 -5.26
N ALA A 592 -24.90 -3.05 -4.63
CA ALA A 592 -24.76 -3.42 -3.21
C ALA A 592 -23.58 -4.38 -2.96
N LEU A 593 -23.34 -5.33 -3.87
CA LEU A 593 -22.18 -6.23 -3.81
C LEU A 593 -20.85 -5.49 -4.06
N ILE A 594 -20.81 -4.58 -5.04
CA ILE A 594 -19.67 -3.68 -5.31
C ILE A 594 -19.35 -2.82 -4.09
N ILE A 595 -20.35 -2.42 -3.34
CA ILE A 595 -20.21 -1.63 -2.12
C ILE A 595 -19.61 -2.46 -0.99
N LEU A 596 -20.14 -3.66 -0.76
CA LEU A 596 -19.60 -4.59 0.23
C LEU A 596 -18.16 -4.98 -0.12
N GLU A 597 -17.88 -5.32 -1.37
CA GLU A 597 -16.53 -5.59 -1.85
C GLU A 597 -15.58 -4.38 -1.66
N LYS A 598 -16.04 -3.14 -1.87
CA LYS A 598 -15.27 -1.92 -1.61
C LYS A 598 -14.97 -1.69 -0.13
N ILE A 599 -15.91 -1.99 0.74
CA ILE A 599 -15.73 -1.89 2.19
C ILE A 599 -14.70 -2.90 2.68
N PHE A 600 -14.67 -4.10 2.09
CA PHE A 600 -13.80 -5.20 2.51
C PHE A 600 -12.50 -5.35 1.70
N ALA A 601 -12.37 -4.73 0.53
CA ALA A 601 -11.15 -4.74 -0.29
C ALA A 601 -10.25 -3.52 -0.07
N SER A 602 -10.68 -2.52 0.69
CA SER A 602 -9.91 -1.33 1.11
C SER A 602 -9.37 -1.49 2.53
#